data_8a5cf6868fbfbe2962b117d2a89b456f
#
_entry.id   8a5cf6868fbfbe2962b117d2a89b456f
#
_cell.length_a   1.000
_cell.length_b   1.000
_cell.length_c   1.000
_cell.angle_alpha   90.00
_cell.angle_beta   90.00
_cell.angle_gamma   90.00
#
_symmetry.space_group_name_H-M   'P 1'
#
loop_
_entity.id
_entity.type
_entity.pdbx_description
1 polymer ?
#
loop_
_entity_poly.entity_id
_entity_poly.type
_entity_poly.pdbx_seq_one_letter_code
_entity_poly.pdbx_strand_id
1 'polypeptide(L)'
;MKCLIVDSDKVASELVQSRLSALGIKSAIEPGRNIALKRLEAEPFDFIVLDPAPMRDARPFIREARRVLKANPYMVLASESHTLEEAVKSGFNDLLPKPLDSGAVDKMAESARTLTELVNHLGDDKEDFKSSGGIIAKSAFNQLFLACIDRADRYAERSYLLFISLENYKDIIEKDGPYPGEFSAAQLAKNLVRLRRQSDIIGQTRRNEYVLLLQRPVFETEPIEAAHRFAEALSKMHDITSAGAMRAKLAVRLVDLPLGAKRVEHVFEVAETPGSIAE
;
A
#
# COMPACT_ATOMS: atom_id res chain seq x y z
N MET A 1 14.67 5.87 -1.03
CA MET A 1 13.96 6.30 0.18
C MET A 1 14.89 7.00 1.14
N LYS A 2 14.36 7.93 1.93
CA LYS A 2 15.09 8.71 2.93
C LYS A 2 14.30 8.80 4.23
N CYS A 3 14.95 8.48 5.36
CA CYS A 3 14.39 8.48 6.70
C CYS A 3 14.93 9.64 7.55
N LEU A 4 14.07 10.28 8.32
CA LEU A 4 14.49 11.13 9.43
C LEU A 4 14.27 10.39 10.75
N ILE A 5 15.33 10.21 11.53
CA ILE A 5 15.31 9.61 12.86
C ILE A 5 15.36 10.75 13.88
N VAL A 6 14.32 10.89 14.67
CA VAL A 6 14.21 11.92 15.73
C VAL A 6 14.20 11.23 17.07
N ASP A 7 15.37 11.06 17.64
CA ASP A 7 15.57 10.34 18.90
C ASP A 7 16.77 10.92 19.65
N SER A 8 16.62 11.19 20.93
CA SER A 8 17.69 11.66 21.80
C SER A 8 18.62 10.53 22.28
N ASP A 9 18.16 9.26 22.19
CA ASP A 9 18.99 8.09 22.47
C ASP A 9 19.90 7.81 21.26
N LYS A 10 21.20 8.09 21.47
CA LYS A 10 22.22 7.91 20.44
C LYS A 10 22.39 6.45 20.03
N VAL A 11 22.32 5.52 20.98
CA VAL A 11 22.50 4.10 20.69
C VAL A 11 21.34 3.57 19.87
N ALA A 12 20.11 3.90 20.25
CA ALA A 12 18.92 3.53 19.51
C ALA A 12 18.92 4.11 18.10
N SER A 13 19.22 5.41 17.95
CA SER A 13 19.24 6.08 16.65
C SER A 13 20.32 5.53 15.70
N GLU A 14 21.53 5.23 16.21
CA GLU A 14 22.62 4.62 15.44
C GLU A 14 22.28 3.19 14.99
N LEU A 15 21.59 2.40 15.85
CA LEU A 15 21.11 1.07 15.48
C LEU A 15 20.12 1.13 14.32
N VAL A 16 19.09 1.99 14.42
CA VAL A 16 18.12 2.20 13.34
C VAL A 16 18.83 2.65 12.08
N GLN A 17 19.72 3.65 12.16
CA GLN A 17 20.48 4.15 11.02
C GLN A 17 21.31 3.05 10.35
N SER A 18 22.05 2.27 11.14
CA SER A 18 22.88 1.16 10.62
C SER A 18 22.03 0.14 9.88
N ARG A 19 20.86 -0.22 10.46
CA ARG A 19 19.98 -1.20 9.84
C ARG A 19 19.34 -0.68 8.56
N LEU A 20 18.85 0.56 8.56
CA LEU A 20 18.32 1.20 7.36
C LEU A 20 19.37 1.32 6.23
N SER A 21 20.62 1.61 6.60
CA SER A 21 21.73 1.66 5.65
C SER A 21 21.97 0.30 4.98
N ALA A 22 21.90 -0.80 5.76
CA ALA A 22 22.01 -2.16 5.22
C ALA A 22 20.88 -2.50 4.23
N LEU A 23 19.71 -1.88 4.39
CA LEU A 23 18.56 -2.00 3.48
C LEU A 23 18.60 -1.00 2.30
N GLY A 24 19.71 -0.26 2.14
CA GLY A 24 19.87 0.76 1.08
C GLY A 24 19.05 2.03 1.28
N ILE A 25 18.59 2.30 2.51
CA ILE A 25 17.79 3.47 2.86
C ILE A 25 18.69 4.54 3.47
N LYS A 26 18.71 5.73 2.87
CA LYS A 26 19.43 6.89 3.44
C LYS A 26 18.71 7.38 4.67
N SER A 27 19.45 7.75 5.72
CA SER A 27 18.87 8.29 6.94
C SER A 27 19.68 9.46 7.50
N ALA A 28 18.98 10.29 8.27
CA ALA A 28 19.56 11.39 9.03
C ALA A 28 19.04 11.33 10.46
N ILE A 29 19.90 11.63 11.43
CA ILE A 29 19.58 11.64 12.84
C ILE A 29 19.49 13.09 13.33
N GLU A 30 18.43 13.39 14.05
CA GLU A 30 18.24 14.65 14.77
C GLU A 30 17.80 14.37 16.21
N PRO A 31 18.58 14.79 17.21
CA PRO A 31 18.25 14.50 18.61
C PRO A 31 17.11 15.37 19.15
N GLY A 32 16.76 16.45 18.42
CA GLY A 32 15.79 17.43 18.88
C GLY A 32 14.71 17.74 17.85
N ARG A 33 13.46 17.82 18.30
CA ARG A 33 12.29 18.03 17.42
C ARG A 33 12.32 19.35 16.65
N ASN A 34 12.78 20.44 17.30
CA ASN A 34 12.84 21.76 16.65
C ASN A 34 13.87 21.78 15.50
N ILE A 35 14.96 21.03 15.68
CA ILE A 35 15.99 20.90 14.64
C ILE A 35 15.44 20.00 13.53
N ALA A 36 14.77 18.91 13.90
CA ALA A 36 14.11 18.01 12.96
C ALA A 36 13.08 18.74 12.07
N LEU A 37 12.23 19.62 12.64
CA LEU A 37 11.26 20.39 11.86
C LEU A 37 11.95 21.34 10.88
N LYS A 38 13.01 22.03 11.27
CA LYS A 38 13.79 22.88 10.36
C LYS A 38 14.43 22.07 9.23
N ARG A 39 14.83 20.84 9.54
CA ARG A 39 15.39 19.94 8.53
C ARG A 39 14.33 19.47 7.53
N LEU A 40 13.11 19.19 7.99
CA LEU A 40 11.97 18.87 7.13
C LEU A 40 11.57 20.01 6.20
N GLU A 41 11.83 21.28 6.60
CA GLU A 41 11.65 22.45 5.72
C GLU A 41 12.69 22.50 4.60
N ALA A 42 13.91 22.03 4.86
CA ALA A 42 15.04 22.11 3.95
C ALA A 42 15.11 20.95 2.95
N GLU A 43 14.62 19.77 3.32
CA GLU A 43 14.75 18.57 2.49
C GLU A 43 13.61 17.58 2.70
N PRO A 44 13.20 16.83 1.65
CA PRO A 44 12.11 15.84 1.75
C PRO A 44 12.58 14.56 2.45
N PHE A 45 11.67 13.92 3.17
CA PHE A 45 11.81 12.60 3.75
C PHE A 45 10.57 11.76 3.45
N ASP A 46 10.77 10.49 3.14
CA ASP A 46 9.69 9.53 2.83
C ASP A 46 9.04 9.01 4.11
N PHE A 47 9.83 8.85 5.18
CA PHE A 47 9.32 8.43 6.48
C PHE A 47 10.13 9.01 7.65
N ILE A 48 9.50 8.99 8.83
CA ILE A 48 10.04 9.58 10.05
C ILE A 48 9.89 8.58 11.18
N VAL A 49 10.99 8.27 11.87
CA VAL A 49 10.98 7.53 13.14
C VAL A 49 11.13 8.54 14.27
N LEU A 50 10.16 8.61 15.16
CA LEU A 50 10.12 9.58 16.27
C LEU A 50 10.04 8.88 17.62
N ASP A 51 11.03 9.12 18.49
CA ASP A 51 10.87 8.94 19.92
C ASP A 51 10.34 10.23 20.55
N PRO A 52 9.17 10.20 21.18
CA PRO A 52 8.61 11.38 21.81
C PRO A 52 9.27 11.76 23.16
N ALA A 53 10.09 10.91 23.75
CA ALA A 53 10.71 11.20 25.03
C ALA A 53 11.53 12.50 25.01
N PRO A 54 11.55 13.28 26.09
CA PRO A 54 10.82 13.13 27.36
C PRO A 54 9.36 13.62 27.33
N MET A 55 8.85 14.11 26.21
CA MET A 55 7.47 14.58 26.08
C MET A 55 6.54 13.42 25.79
N ARG A 56 5.35 13.42 26.40
CA ARG A 56 4.36 12.35 26.22
C ARG A 56 3.50 12.50 24.97
N ASP A 57 3.31 13.71 24.45
CA ASP A 57 2.45 13.96 23.29
C ASP A 57 3.27 14.30 22.05
N ALA A 58 3.20 13.44 21.07
CA ALA A 58 3.85 13.59 19.77
C ALA A 58 2.98 14.26 18.69
N ARG A 59 1.67 14.38 18.91
CA ARG A 59 0.70 14.91 17.92
C ARG A 59 1.03 16.30 17.39
N PRO A 60 1.53 17.26 18.19
CA PRO A 60 1.95 18.57 17.66
C PRO A 60 3.07 18.44 16.62
N PHE A 61 4.05 17.57 16.87
CA PHE A 61 5.15 17.34 15.92
C PHE A 61 4.64 16.69 14.63
N ILE A 62 3.77 15.68 14.73
CA ILE A 62 3.22 14.99 13.55
C ILE A 62 2.48 15.96 12.64
N ARG A 63 1.59 16.78 13.22
CA ARG A 63 0.82 17.78 12.47
C ARG A 63 1.73 18.80 11.78
N GLU A 64 2.76 19.25 12.46
CA GLU A 64 3.70 20.21 11.90
C GLU A 64 4.57 19.58 10.80
N ALA A 65 5.08 18.36 11.02
CA ALA A 65 5.84 17.63 10.03
C ALA A 65 5.05 17.42 8.72
N ARG A 66 3.78 17.03 8.81
CA ARG A 66 2.91 16.86 7.63
C ARG A 66 2.61 18.18 6.94
N ARG A 67 2.39 19.25 7.71
CA ARG A 67 2.18 20.59 7.17
C ARG A 67 3.39 21.09 6.38
N VAL A 68 4.58 20.88 6.91
CA VAL A 68 5.85 21.30 6.31
C VAL A 68 6.14 20.51 5.05
N LEU A 69 6.02 19.19 5.11
CA LEU A 69 6.32 18.33 3.97
C LEU A 69 5.25 18.41 2.85
N LYS A 70 4.05 18.88 3.16
CA LYS A 70 2.89 18.86 2.24
C LYS A 70 2.66 17.48 1.61
N ALA A 71 3.02 16.44 2.34
CA ALA A 71 2.97 15.04 1.95
C ALA A 71 2.50 14.19 3.12
N ASN A 72 2.19 12.92 2.85
CA ASN A 72 1.84 11.93 3.87
C ASN A 72 3.03 10.99 4.12
N PRO A 73 4.08 11.43 4.87
CA PRO A 73 5.21 10.58 5.20
C PRO A 73 4.74 9.45 6.10
N TYR A 74 5.39 8.30 6.00
CA TYR A 74 5.16 7.20 6.94
C TYR A 74 5.74 7.58 8.31
N MET A 75 4.88 7.63 9.32
CA MET A 75 5.23 8.07 10.67
C MET A 75 5.34 6.86 11.60
N VAL A 76 6.48 6.69 12.24
CA VAL A 76 6.74 5.58 13.17
C VAL A 76 7.00 6.12 14.56
N LEU A 77 6.28 5.59 15.54
CA LEU A 77 6.53 5.86 16.96
C LEU A 77 7.58 4.87 17.48
N ALA A 78 8.72 5.34 17.95
CA ALA A 78 9.65 4.52 18.72
C ALA A 78 9.35 4.69 20.22
N SER A 79 9.01 3.60 20.93
CA SER A 79 8.60 3.69 22.32
C SER A 79 8.71 2.38 23.09
N GLU A 80 8.96 2.49 24.41
CA GLU A 80 8.96 1.37 25.36
C GLU A 80 7.57 1.03 25.91
N SER A 81 6.64 1.98 25.89
CA SER A 81 5.41 1.91 26.69
C SER A 81 4.11 1.96 25.90
N HIS A 82 4.18 2.29 24.61
CA HIS A 82 2.98 2.42 23.78
C HIS A 82 2.64 1.10 23.07
N THR A 83 1.35 0.89 22.85
CA THR A 83 0.83 -0.15 21.95
C THR A 83 0.69 0.40 20.53
N LEU A 84 0.59 -0.50 19.54
CA LEU A 84 0.33 -0.12 18.16
C LEU A 84 -1.00 0.67 18.03
N GLU A 85 -2.02 0.28 18.80
CA GLU A 85 -3.31 0.96 18.78
C GLU A 85 -3.20 2.40 19.28
N GLU A 86 -2.43 2.64 20.35
CA GLU A 86 -2.16 3.98 20.87
C GLU A 86 -1.34 4.82 19.89
N ALA A 87 -0.34 4.22 19.24
CA ALA A 87 0.44 4.86 18.19
C ALA A 87 -0.47 5.34 17.05
N VAL A 88 -1.32 4.47 16.51
CA VAL A 88 -2.27 4.79 15.43
C VAL A 88 -3.27 5.87 15.87
N LYS A 89 -3.82 5.80 17.08
CA LYS A 89 -4.70 6.85 17.64
C LYS A 89 -4.00 8.21 17.81
N SER A 90 -2.68 8.18 17.92
CA SER A 90 -1.85 9.39 18.01
C SER A 90 -1.41 9.94 16.65
N GLY A 91 -1.80 9.29 15.54
CA GLY A 91 -1.50 9.71 14.17
C GLY A 91 -0.24 9.12 13.58
N PHE A 92 0.34 8.09 14.20
CA PHE A 92 1.42 7.30 13.61
C PHE A 92 0.86 6.19 12.71
N ASN A 93 1.67 5.77 11.75
CA ASN A 93 1.38 4.60 10.92
C ASN A 93 1.76 3.31 11.64
N ASP A 94 2.85 3.31 12.40
CA ASP A 94 3.45 2.11 12.98
C ASP A 94 4.09 2.37 14.33
N LEU A 95 4.42 1.29 15.04
CA LEU A 95 5.16 1.28 16.29
C LEU A 95 6.45 0.48 16.15
N LEU A 96 7.57 1.09 16.53
CA LEU A 96 8.85 0.43 16.70
C LEU A 96 9.10 0.26 18.21
N PRO A 97 8.89 -0.96 18.76
CA PRO A 97 9.05 -1.18 20.20
C PRO A 97 10.50 -1.03 20.63
N LYS A 98 10.74 -0.40 21.78
CA LYS A 98 12.02 -0.43 22.48
C LYS A 98 11.97 -1.48 23.61
N PRO A 99 13.05 -2.23 23.89
CA PRO A 99 14.35 -2.17 23.22
C PRO A 99 14.28 -2.62 21.75
N LEU A 100 15.08 -1.95 20.91
CA LEU A 100 15.03 -2.13 19.47
C LEU A 100 15.51 -3.52 19.05
N ASP A 101 14.73 -4.17 18.18
CA ASP A 101 15.11 -5.40 17.48
C ASP A 101 15.32 -5.14 15.99
N SER A 102 16.36 -5.73 15.41
CA SER A 102 16.67 -5.54 13.99
C SER A 102 15.56 -6.04 13.06
N GLY A 103 14.88 -7.13 13.42
CA GLY A 103 13.75 -7.67 12.67
C GLY A 103 12.54 -6.75 12.69
N ALA A 104 12.31 -6.02 13.80
CA ALA A 104 11.27 -5.00 13.88
C ALA A 104 11.59 -3.80 12.98
N VAL A 105 12.87 -3.37 12.93
CA VAL A 105 13.30 -2.30 12.01
C VAL A 105 13.11 -2.71 10.54
N ASP A 106 13.40 -3.96 10.19
CA ASP A 106 13.21 -4.47 8.83
C ASP A 106 11.73 -4.46 8.40
N LYS A 107 10.84 -4.96 9.25
CA LYS A 107 9.40 -4.96 9.00
C LYS A 107 8.85 -3.55 8.84
N MET A 108 9.24 -2.65 9.73
CA MET A 108 8.88 -1.24 9.67
C MET A 108 9.36 -0.59 8.36
N ALA A 109 10.59 -0.84 7.95
CA ALA A 109 11.15 -0.33 6.71
C ALA A 109 10.42 -0.86 5.46
N GLU A 110 10.01 -2.13 5.46
CA GLU A 110 9.21 -2.75 4.40
C GLU A 110 7.82 -2.12 4.32
N SER A 111 7.15 -1.92 5.45
CA SER A 111 5.85 -1.25 5.52
C SER A 111 5.94 0.20 5.03
N ALA A 112 6.97 0.95 5.46
CA ALA A 112 7.23 2.31 4.98
C ALA A 112 7.47 2.35 3.47
N ARG A 113 8.24 1.40 2.94
CA ARG A 113 8.48 1.26 1.49
C ARG A 113 7.19 1.03 0.74
N THR A 114 6.39 0.07 1.18
CA THR A 114 5.10 -0.26 0.55
C THR A 114 4.17 0.94 0.49
N LEU A 115 4.02 1.69 1.60
CA LEU A 115 3.15 2.87 1.60
C LEU A 115 3.70 3.98 0.71
N THR A 116 5.01 4.24 0.74
CA THR A 116 5.64 5.24 -0.12
C THR A 116 5.46 4.91 -1.61
N GLU A 117 5.65 3.65 -1.98
CA GLU A 117 5.42 3.17 -3.35
C GLU A 117 3.95 3.31 -3.76
N LEU A 118 3.00 3.02 -2.86
CA LEU A 118 1.57 3.21 -3.12
C LEU A 118 1.21 4.67 -3.35
N VAL A 119 1.71 5.57 -2.49
CA VAL A 119 1.48 7.02 -2.64
C VAL A 119 2.01 7.51 -3.99
N ASN A 120 3.23 7.11 -4.35
CA ASN A 120 3.83 7.48 -5.63
C ASN A 120 3.10 6.85 -6.83
N HIS A 121 2.72 5.58 -6.73
CA HIS A 121 2.02 4.87 -7.80
C HIS A 121 0.62 5.43 -8.07
N LEU A 122 -0.16 5.66 -7.02
CA LEU A 122 -1.52 6.20 -7.16
C LEU A 122 -1.50 7.69 -7.51
N GLY A 123 -0.50 8.45 -7.05
CA GLY A 123 -0.32 9.87 -7.35
C GLY A 123 0.31 10.16 -8.72
N ASP A 124 0.82 9.16 -9.44
CA ASP A 124 1.37 9.34 -10.80
C ASP A 124 0.23 9.58 -11.79
N ASP A 125 0.15 10.78 -12.34
CA ASP A 125 -0.89 11.25 -13.26
C ASP A 125 -0.55 11.10 -14.76
N LYS A 126 0.59 10.47 -15.09
CA LYS A 126 1.00 10.25 -16.48
C LYS A 126 -0.02 9.46 -17.30
N GLU A 127 -0.70 8.53 -16.68
CA GLU A 127 -1.80 7.78 -17.26
C GLU A 127 -3.02 7.86 -16.34
N ASP A 128 -4.06 8.57 -16.76
CA ASP A 128 -5.36 8.57 -16.06
C ASP A 128 -6.40 7.82 -16.90
N PHE A 129 -6.82 6.67 -16.39
CA PHE A 129 -7.81 5.82 -17.06
C PHE A 129 -9.20 6.40 -16.82
N LYS A 130 -9.96 6.64 -17.91
CA LYS A 130 -11.32 7.17 -17.83
C LYS A 130 -12.23 6.20 -17.09
N SER A 131 -13.13 6.75 -16.29
CA SER A 131 -14.17 5.95 -15.61
C SER A 131 -15.04 5.22 -16.65
N SER A 132 -15.21 3.92 -16.47
CA SER A 132 -16.01 3.09 -17.35
C SER A 132 -16.55 1.85 -16.62
N GLY A 133 -17.78 1.47 -16.92
CA GLY A 133 -18.36 0.20 -16.49
C GLY A 133 -18.41 -0.03 -14.97
N GLY A 134 -18.43 1.02 -14.16
CA GLY A 134 -18.41 0.91 -12.69
C GLY A 134 -17.01 0.92 -12.08
N ILE A 135 -15.97 1.19 -12.88
CA ILE A 135 -14.59 1.43 -12.45
C ILE A 135 -14.33 2.92 -12.55
N ILE A 136 -13.77 3.53 -11.51
CA ILE A 136 -13.47 4.96 -11.50
C ILE A 136 -12.07 5.25 -12.05
N ALA A 137 -11.85 6.48 -12.51
CA ALA A 137 -10.54 6.95 -12.95
C ALA A 137 -9.49 6.87 -11.84
N LYS A 138 -8.22 6.68 -12.22
CA LYS A 138 -7.09 6.62 -11.27
C LYS A 138 -6.99 7.87 -10.41
N SER A 139 -7.13 9.05 -11.01
CA SER A 139 -7.11 10.33 -10.31
C SER A 139 -8.22 10.43 -9.25
N ALA A 140 -9.43 9.99 -9.56
CA ALA A 140 -10.54 9.94 -8.61
C ALA A 140 -10.26 8.93 -7.48
N PHE A 141 -9.71 7.75 -7.80
CA PHE A 141 -9.33 6.76 -6.81
C PHE A 141 -8.23 7.28 -5.89
N ASN A 142 -7.23 7.99 -6.43
CA ASN A 142 -6.17 8.61 -5.63
C ASN A 142 -6.71 9.59 -4.59
N GLN A 143 -7.72 10.39 -4.92
CA GLN A 143 -8.35 11.30 -3.96
C GLN A 143 -9.01 10.53 -2.80
N LEU A 144 -9.67 9.41 -3.08
CA LEU A 144 -10.26 8.55 -2.06
C LEU A 144 -9.18 7.87 -1.19
N PHE A 145 -8.10 7.43 -1.79
CA PHE A 145 -6.95 6.86 -1.09
C PHE A 145 -6.32 7.86 -0.12
N LEU A 146 -6.03 9.09 -0.58
CA LEU A 146 -5.48 10.16 0.27
C LEU A 146 -6.44 10.53 1.40
N ALA A 147 -7.76 10.55 1.13
CA ALA A 147 -8.76 10.76 2.16
C ALA A 147 -8.76 9.63 3.21
N CYS A 148 -8.51 8.37 2.82
CA CYS A 148 -8.36 7.27 3.79
C CYS A 148 -7.13 7.42 4.67
N ILE A 149 -6.00 7.87 4.13
CA ILE A 149 -4.80 8.18 4.91
C ILE A 149 -5.09 9.30 5.92
N ASP A 150 -5.70 10.40 5.48
CA ASP A 150 -6.05 11.52 6.38
C ASP A 150 -7.03 11.08 7.49
N ARG A 151 -7.98 10.20 7.19
CA ARG A 151 -8.93 9.65 8.18
C ARG A 151 -8.28 8.69 9.15
N ALA A 152 -7.32 7.88 8.70
CA ALA A 152 -6.52 7.04 9.58
C ALA A 152 -5.75 7.91 10.59
N ASP A 153 -5.16 9.02 10.12
CA ASP A 153 -4.44 9.96 10.96
C ASP A 153 -5.30 10.68 12.00
N ARG A 154 -6.53 11.03 11.63
CA ARG A 154 -7.42 11.82 12.50
C ARG A 154 -8.29 10.96 13.40
N TYR A 155 -8.72 9.82 12.91
CA TYR A 155 -9.77 9.01 13.54
C TYR A 155 -9.33 7.58 13.83
N ALA A 156 -8.07 7.23 13.54
CA ALA A 156 -7.55 5.86 13.59
C ALA A 156 -8.38 4.87 12.75
N GLU A 157 -9.00 5.36 11.67
CA GLU A 157 -9.84 4.54 10.80
C GLU A 157 -8.95 3.66 9.94
N ARG A 158 -9.23 2.35 9.92
CA ARG A 158 -8.53 1.40 9.07
C ARG A 158 -9.25 1.20 7.76
N SER A 159 -8.48 1.09 6.70
CA SER A 159 -8.92 0.76 5.35
C SER A 159 -7.95 -0.23 4.72
N TYR A 160 -8.36 -0.87 3.63
CA TYR A 160 -7.53 -1.82 2.93
C TYR A 160 -7.60 -1.58 1.43
N LEU A 161 -6.47 -1.81 0.75
CA LEU A 161 -6.40 -1.81 -0.70
C LEU A 161 -6.21 -3.25 -1.19
N LEU A 162 -7.13 -3.71 -2.02
CA LEU A 162 -7.05 -5.01 -2.67
C LEU A 162 -6.65 -4.80 -4.13
N PHE A 163 -5.38 -5.04 -4.45
CA PHE A 163 -4.86 -5.00 -5.82
C PHE A 163 -5.10 -6.32 -6.53
N ILE A 164 -5.55 -6.23 -7.75
CA ILE A 164 -5.75 -7.38 -8.64
C ILE A 164 -5.14 -7.04 -9.98
N SER A 165 -4.14 -7.81 -10.40
CA SER A 165 -3.38 -7.55 -11.62
C SER A 165 -3.24 -8.79 -12.51
N LEU A 166 -3.16 -8.54 -13.82
CA LEU A 166 -2.73 -9.53 -14.80
C LEU A 166 -1.20 -9.48 -14.88
N GLU A 167 -0.53 -10.37 -14.15
CA GLU A 167 0.92 -10.35 -13.93
C GLU A 167 1.71 -10.50 -15.24
N ASN A 168 1.28 -11.42 -16.09
CA ASN A 168 1.95 -11.72 -17.35
C ASN A 168 1.40 -10.95 -18.57
N TYR A 169 0.81 -9.77 -18.34
CA TYR A 169 0.22 -8.94 -19.39
C TYR A 169 1.21 -8.62 -20.54
N LYS A 170 2.45 -8.28 -20.18
CA LYS A 170 3.49 -7.98 -21.17
C LYS A 170 3.86 -9.21 -21.99
N ASP A 171 4.00 -10.38 -21.36
CA ASP A 171 4.33 -11.63 -22.03
C ASP A 171 3.22 -12.04 -22.99
N ILE A 172 1.95 -11.82 -22.63
CA ILE A 172 0.79 -12.06 -23.50
C ILE A 172 0.87 -11.16 -24.75
N ILE A 173 1.16 -9.87 -24.56
CA ILE A 173 1.29 -8.94 -25.70
C ILE A 173 2.45 -9.33 -26.60
N GLU A 174 3.59 -9.72 -26.03
CA GLU A 174 4.78 -10.09 -26.81
C GLU A 174 4.58 -11.40 -27.61
N LYS A 175 3.90 -12.39 -27.03
CA LYS A 175 3.72 -13.72 -27.67
C LYS A 175 2.47 -13.84 -28.50
N ASP A 176 1.35 -13.34 -28.02
CA ASP A 176 0.03 -13.52 -28.62
C ASP A 176 -0.48 -12.25 -29.31
N GLY A 177 0.23 -11.12 -29.12
CA GLY A 177 -0.13 -9.83 -29.68
C GLY A 177 -0.97 -8.94 -28.72
N PRO A 178 -1.20 -7.67 -29.10
CA PRO A 178 -1.88 -6.71 -28.22
C PRO A 178 -3.34 -7.05 -27.94
N TYR A 179 -4.06 -7.58 -28.91
CA TYR A 179 -5.49 -7.89 -28.75
C TYR A 179 -5.79 -8.90 -27.63
N PRO A 180 -5.10 -10.06 -27.52
CA PRO A 180 -5.30 -10.98 -26.41
C PRO A 180 -5.01 -10.35 -25.04
N GLY A 181 -3.98 -9.51 -24.91
CA GLY A 181 -3.67 -8.81 -23.67
C GLY A 181 -4.76 -7.83 -23.25
N GLU A 182 -5.21 -7.00 -24.18
CA GLU A 182 -6.30 -6.03 -23.94
C GLU A 182 -7.63 -6.73 -23.64
N PHE A 183 -7.93 -7.82 -24.36
CA PHE A 183 -9.10 -8.64 -24.10
C PHE A 183 -9.09 -9.20 -22.67
N SER A 184 -7.98 -9.81 -22.24
CA SER A 184 -7.84 -10.38 -20.89
C SER A 184 -7.98 -9.32 -19.82
N ALA A 185 -7.38 -8.14 -20.00
CA ALA A 185 -7.54 -7.03 -19.07
C ALA A 185 -9.00 -6.53 -19.00
N ALA A 186 -9.68 -6.42 -20.13
CA ALA A 186 -11.09 -6.00 -20.19
C ALA A 186 -12.03 -7.04 -19.54
N GLN A 187 -11.78 -8.34 -19.75
CA GLN A 187 -12.57 -9.41 -19.10
C GLN A 187 -12.31 -9.44 -17.58
N LEU A 188 -11.05 -9.24 -17.15
CA LEU A 188 -10.74 -9.08 -15.74
C LEU A 188 -11.56 -7.93 -15.12
N ALA A 189 -11.54 -6.76 -15.75
CA ALA A 189 -12.33 -5.59 -15.31
C ALA A 189 -13.83 -5.92 -15.15
N LYS A 190 -14.42 -6.55 -16.15
CA LYS A 190 -15.83 -6.97 -16.14
C LYS A 190 -16.13 -7.93 -15.00
N ASN A 191 -15.27 -8.91 -14.77
CA ASN A 191 -15.43 -9.87 -13.69
C ASN A 191 -15.27 -9.23 -12.31
N LEU A 192 -14.34 -8.30 -12.14
CA LEU A 192 -14.21 -7.54 -10.88
C LEU A 192 -15.47 -6.75 -10.54
N VAL A 193 -16.07 -6.08 -11.52
CA VAL A 193 -17.34 -5.35 -11.31
C VAL A 193 -18.48 -6.30 -10.92
N ARG A 194 -18.50 -7.54 -11.45
CA ARG A 194 -19.50 -8.56 -11.06
C ARG A 194 -19.28 -9.12 -9.66
N LEU A 195 -18.02 -9.25 -9.23
CA LEU A 195 -17.65 -9.83 -7.93
C LEU A 195 -17.73 -8.85 -6.77
N ARG A 196 -17.58 -7.54 -7.03
CA ARG A 196 -17.57 -6.52 -6.00
C ARG A 196 -18.93 -6.40 -5.29
N ARG A 197 -18.91 -5.99 -4.03
CA ARG A 197 -20.10 -5.47 -3.35
C ARG A 197 -20.44 -4.08 -3.88
N GLN A 198 -21.67 -3.62 -3.70
CA GLN A 198 -22.06 -2.27 -4.10
C GLN A 198 -21.30 -1.16 -3.37
N SER A 199 -20.85 -1.44 -2.15
CA SER A 199 -20.03 -0.53 -1.33
C SER A 199 -18.56 -0.46 -1.77
N ASP A 200 -18.08 -1.44 -2.55
CA ASP A 200 -16.68 -1.50 -2.94
C ASP A 200 -16.40 -0.57 -4.10
N ILE A 201 -15.36 0.24 -3.99
CA ILE A 201 -14.94 1.18 -5.03
C ILE A 201 -13.76 0.56 -5.78
N ILE A 202 -13.88 0.43 -7.10
CA ILE A 202 -12.82 -0.08 -7.97
C ILE A 202 -12.22 1.08 -8.76
N GLY A 203 -10.89 1.22 -8.72
CA GLY A 203 -10.12 2.07 -9.60
C GLY A 203 -9.22 1.27 -10.52
N GLN A 204 -8.92 1.79 -11.70
CA GLN A 204 -7.89 1.25 -12.58
C GLN A 204 -6.60 2.03 -12.37
N THR A 205 -5.50 1.36 -12.01
CA THR A 205 -4.21 1.97 -11.68
C THR A 205 -3.18 1.81 -12.78
N ARG A 206 -3.29 0.72 -13.57
CA ARG A 206 -2.53 0.44 -14.80
C ARG A 206 -3.43 -0.26 -15.81
N ARG A 207 -2.95 -0.43 -17.04
CA ARG A 207 -3.71 -1.17 -18.08
C ARG A 207 -4.13 -2.57 -17.65
N ASN A 208 -3.31 -3.20 -16.82
CA ASN A 208 -3.46 -4.57 -16.35
C ASN A 208 -3.68 -4.69 -14.84
N GLU A 209 -3.93 -3.57 -14.13
CA GLU A 209 -4.07 -3.56 -12.67
C GLU A 209 -5.26 -2.74 -12.23
N TYR A 210 -6.00 -3.31 -11.30
CA TYR A 210 -7.17 -2.73 -10.66
C TYR A 210 -6.99 -2.75 -9.14
N VAL A 211 -7.59 -1.81 -8.44
CA VAL A 211 -7.56 -1.72 -7.00
C VAL A 211 -8.96 -1.51 -6.44
N LEU A 212 -9.29 -2.26 -5.39
CA LEU A 212 -10.51 -2.07 -4.62
C LEU A 212 -10.15 -1.41 -3.30
N LEU A 213 -10.95 -0.41 -2.94
CA LEU A 213 -10.89 0.23 -1.62
C LEU A 213 -11.94 -0.40 -0.72
N LEU A 214 -11.47 -1.12 0.32
CA LEU A 214 -12.29 -1.75 1.35
C LEU A 214 -12.24 -0.85 2.58
N GLN A 215 -13.35 -0.19 2.89
CA GLN A 215 -13.46 0.77 3.98
C GLN A 215 -14.22 0.17 5.16
N ARG A 216 -13.79 0.54 6.37
CA ARG A 216 -14.50 0.26 7.62
C ARG A 216 -14.96 -1.20 7.77
N PRO A 217 -14.04 -2.17 7.70
CA PRO A 217 -14.42 -3.55 7.96
C PRO A 217 -14.96 -3.67 9.41
N VAL A 218 -15.99 -4.46 9.57
CA VAL A 218 -16.57 -4.71 10.90
C VAL A 218 -15.67 -5.66 11.70
N PHE A 219 -15.05 -6.63 10.99
CA PHE A 219 -14.12 -7.58 11.57
C PHE A 219 -12.76 -7.47 10.85
N GLU A 220 -11.67 -7.67 11.58
CA GLU A 220 -10.30 -7.64 11.01
C GLU A 220 -10.05 -8.73 9.96
N THR A 221 -10.81 -9.83 9.99
CA THR A 221 -10.72 -10.92 9.01
C THR A 221 -11.42 -10.61 7.70
N GLU A 222 -12.38 -9.69 7.68
CA GLU A 222 -13.24 -9.41 6.53
C GLU A 222 -12.47 -9.03 5.26
N PRO A 223 -11.43 -8.17 5.30
CA PRO A 223 -10.62 -7.87 4.11
C PRO A 223 -9.81 -9.06 3.62
N ILE A 224 -9.33 -9.92 4.52
CA ILE A 224 -8.60 -11.14 4.18
C ILE A 224 -9.53 -12.14 3.49
N GLU A 225 -10.72 -12.34 4.04
CA GLU A 225 -11.78 -13.17 3.44
C GLU A 225 -12.18 -12.64 2.05
N ALA A 226 -12.25 -11.31 1.89
CA ALA A 226 -12.51 -10.69 0.59
C ALA A 226 -11.38 -11.03 -0.41
N ALA A 227 -10.11 -10.92 -0.03
CA ALA A 227 -8.98 -11.26 -0.88
C ALA A 227 -9.02 -12.73 -1.33
N HIS A 228 -9.28 -13.66 -0.40
CA HIS A 228 -9.42 -15.08 -0.71
C HIS A 228 -10.61 -15.36 -1.64
N ARG A 229 -11.75 -14.72 -1.39
CA ARG A 229 -12.95 -14.85 -2.25
C ARG A 229 -12.68 -14.38 -3.68
N PHE A 230 -11.99 -13.24 -3.86
CA PHE A 230 -11.62 -12.76 -5.19
C PHE A 230 -10.65 -13.73 -5.87
N ALA A 231 -9.61 -14.19 -5.18
CA ALA A 231 -8.64 -15.14 -5.71
C ALA A 231 -9.34 -16.44 -6.15
N GLU A 232 -10.18 -17.03 -5.32
CA GLU A 232 -10.92 -18.26 -5.62
C GLU A 232 -11.91 -18.07 -6.78
N ALA A 233 -12.67 -16.96 -6.79
CA ALA A 233 -13.62 -16.72 -7.86
C ALA A 233 -12.92 -16.51 -9.21
N LEU A 234 -11.84 -15.71 -9.23
CA LEU A 234 -11.10 -15.41 -10.45
C LEU A 234 -10.35 -16.62 -11.00
N SER A 235 -9.83 -17.50 -10.14
CA SER A 235 -9.14 -18.73 -10.60
C SER A 235 -10.05 -19.69 -11.38
N LYS A 236 -11.37 -19.60 -11.17
CA LYS A 236 -12.38 -20.44 -11.83
C LYS A 236 -12.98 -19.81 -13.08
N MET A 237 -12.58 -18.58 -13.45
CA MET A 237 -13.18 -17.85 -14.57
C MET A 237 -12.44 -18.14 -15.89
N HIS A 238 -13.06 -18.91 -16.76
CA HIS A 238 -12.50 -19.28 -18.06
C HIS A 238 -12.54 -18.14 -19.10
N ASP A 239 -13.33 -17.11 -18.90
CA ASP A 239 -13.55 -16.01 -19.84
C ASP A 239 -12.49 -14.89 -19.76
N ILE A 240 -11.53 -14.99 -18.84
CA ILE A 240 -10.45 -14.00 -18.70
C ILE A 240 -9.38 -14.19 -19.78
N THR A 241 -9.16 -15.43 -20.23
CA THR A 241 -8.19 -15.71 -21.29
C THR A 241 -8.83 -15.56 -22.68
N SER A 242 -8.03 -15.07 -23.63
CA SER A 242 -8.39 -15.10 -25.05
C SER A 242 -7.97 -16.44 -25.68
N ALA A 243 -8.30 -16.63 -26.97
CA ALA A 243 -7.87 -17.78 -27.76
C ALA A 243 -6.34 -17.83 -28.04
N GLY A 244 -5.53 -17.02 -27.35
CA GLY A 244 -4.07 -17.00 -27.46
C GLY A 244 -3.41 -18.24 -26.81
N ALA A 245 -2.11 -18.40 -27.05
CA ALA A 245 -1.32 -19.50 -26.49
C ALA A 245 -0.98 -19.34 -25.01
N MET A 246 -1.01 -18.10 -24.52
CA MET A 246 -0.67 -17.77 -23.13
C MET A 246 -1.89 -17.80 -22.21
N ARG A 247 -1.72 -18.42 -21.05
CA ARG A 247 -2.72 -18.33 -19.97
C ARG A 247 -2.55 -17.05 -19.19
N ALA A 248 -3.65 -16.47 -18.71
CA ALA A 248 -3.63 -15.32 -17.81
C ALA A 248 -3.12 -15.76 -16.44
N LYS A 249 -2.10 -15.06 -15.94
CA LYS A 249 -1.59 -15.19 -14.58
C LYS A 249 -2.03 -13.97 -13.77
N LEU A 250 -2.82 -14.20 -12.73
CA LEU A 250 -3.36 -13.15 -11.88
C LEU A 250 -2.64 -13.09 -10.55
N ALA A 251 -2.50 -11.88 -10.02
CA ALA A 251 -2.11 -11.64 -8.63
C ALA A 251 -3.20 -10.89 -7.88
N VAL A 252 -3.46 -11.33 -6.66
CA VAL A 252 -4.34 -10.66 -5.70
C VAL A 252 -3.50 -10.31 -4.47
N ARG A 253 -3.40 -9.01 -4.15
CA ARG A 253 -2.57 -8.50 -3.05
C ARG A 253 -3.41 -7.60 -2.17
N LEU A 254 -3.41 -7.85 -0.86
CA LEU A 254 -4.09 -7.04 0.14
C LEU A 254 -3.08 -6.23 0.95
N VAL A 255 -3.30 -4.92 1.01
CA VAL A 255 -2.46 -3.98 1.77
C VAL A 255 -3.29 -3.27 2.82
N ASP A 256 -2.77 -3.23 4.03
CA ASP A 256 -3.38 -2.59 5.21
C ASP A 256 -3.01 -1.10 5.28
N LEU A 257 -3.98 -0.24 5.50
CA LEU A 257 -3.80 1.20 5.72
C LEU A 257 -4.23 1.55 7.15
N PRO A 258 -3.45 2.32 7.89
CA PRO A 258 -2.29 3.16 7.49
C PRO A 258 -0.94 2.45 7.51
N LEU A 259 -0.88 1.16 7.86
CA LEU A 259 0.39 0.45 8.10
C LEU A 259 1.23 0.20 6.84
N GLY A 260 0.62 0.13 5.65
CA GLY A 260 1.32 -0.26 4.42
C GLY A 260 1.72 -1.75 4.37
N ALA A 261 1.42 -2.53 5.41
CA ALA A 261 1.78 -3.93 5.50
C ALA A 261 0.99 -4.79 4.51
N LYS A 262 1.65 -5.70 3.80
CA LYS A 262 0.96 -6.73 3.01
C LYS A 262 0.37 -7.78 3.95
N ARG A 263 -0.93 -8.08 3.79
CA ARG A 263 -1.65 -9.07 4.60
C ARG A 263 -1.71 -10.43 3.93
N VAL A 264 -2.01 -10.44 2.63
CA VAL A 264 -2.05 -11.65 1.80
C VAL A 264 -1.57 -11.33 0.40
N GLU A 265 -0.98 -12.34 -0.24
CA GLU A 265 -0.62 -12.30 -1.64
C GLU A 265 -0.90 -13.66 -2.27
N HIS A 266 -1.72 -13.68 -3.33
CA HIS A 266 -2.00 -14.86 -4.12
C HIS A 266 -1.58 -14.60 -5.56
N VAL A 267 -0.78 -15.51 -6.13
CA VAL A 267 -0.44 -15.51 -7.55
C VAL A 267 -0.86 -16.86 -8.12
N PHE A 268 -1.70 -16.86 -9.15
CA PHE A 268 -2.27 -18.06 -9.72
C PHE A 268 -2.53 -17.93 -11.22
N GLU A 269 -2.56 -19.04 -11.93
CA GLU A 269 -3.03 -19.09 -13.31
C GLU A 269 -4.53 -19.31 -13.37
N VAL A 270 -5.18 -18.65 -14.33
CA VAL A 270 -6.62 -18.82 -14.56
C VAL A 270 -6.86 -20.21 -15.14
N ALA A 271 -7.93 -20.86 -14.70
CA ALA A 271 -8.30 -22.20 -15.17
C ALA A 271 -8.43 -22.28 -16.68
N GLU A 272 -8.12 -23.45 -17.24
CA GLU A 272 -8.35 -23.72 -18.67
C GLU A 272 -9.83 -23.60 -19.00
N THR A 273 -10.14 -22.98 -20.14
CA THR A 273 -11.42 -23.23 -20.80
C THR A 273 -11.49 -24.74 -21.04
N PRO A 274 -12.52 -25.48 -20.61
CA PRO A 274 -12.65 -26.87 -20.98
C PRO A 274 -12.56 -26.94 -22.51
N GLY A 275 -11.54 -27.62 -23.00
CA GLY A 275 -11.23 -27.65 -24.42
C GLY A 275 -12.47 -27.95 -25.23
N SER A 276 -12.73 -27.21 -26.29
CA SER A 276 -13.48 -27.73 -27.43
C SER A 276 -12.79 -29.02 -27.79
N ILE A 277 -13.40 -30.16 -27.43
CA ILE A 277 -13.03 -31.46 -27.97
C ILE A 277 -13.09 -31.24 -29.46
N ALA A 278 -11.94 -31.27 -30.12
CA ALA A 278 -11.87 -31.28 -31.56
C ALA A 278 -12.56 -32.58 -31.99
N GLU A 279 -13.73 -32.44 -32.62
CA GLU A 279 -14.33 -33.49 -33.44
C GLU A 279 -13.52 -33.74 -34.70
#